data_62c9279ff0e7c186e0b269109dfc9116
#
_entry.id   62c9279ff0e7c186e0b269109dfc9116
#
_cell.length_a   1.000
_cell.length_b   1.000
_cell.length_c   1.000
_cell.angle_alpha   90.00
_cell.angle_beta   90.00
_cell.angle_gamma   90.00
#
_symmetry.space_group_name_H-M   'P 1'
#
loop_
_entity.id
_entity.type
_entity.pdbx_description
1 polymer ?
#
loop_
_entity_poly.entity_id
_entity_poly.type
_entity_poly.pdbx_seq_one_letter_code
_entity_poly.pdbx_strand_id
1 'polypeptide(L)'
;MKISIITLFTEMFEGPFRTSIVGRAIKSGLLEIDLVQLREFATDERRTVDEAPFGGGPGMVLKPEPLVDAVDSITGDSTSGRKPHVILMSAQGLPLTHRHAQQLSQKDELV
;
A
#
# COMPACT_ATOMS: atom_id res chain seq x y z
N MET A 1 -3.45 -5.82 14.11
CA MET A 1 -3.70 -4.98 12.93
C MET A 1 -2.67 -5.31 11.86
N LYS A 2 -3.09 -5.60 10.65
CA LYS A 2 -2.21 -5.82 9.49
C LYS A 2 -2.30 -4.64 8.52
N ILE A 3 -1.18 -4.19 7.98
CA ILE A 3 -1.13 -3.13 6.96
C ILE A 3 -0.27 -3.64 5.81
N SER A 4 -0.86 -3.79 4.63
CA SER A 4 -0.15 -4.09 3.40
C SER A 4 0.08 -2.80 2.62
N ILE A 5 1.32 -2.52 2.26
CA ILE A 5 1.71 -1.28 1.57
C ILE A 5 2.22 -1.64 0.17
N ILE A 6 1.41 -1.32 -0.83
CA ILE A 6 1.81 -1.46 -2.23
C ILE A 6 2.69 -0.27 -2.62
N THR A 7 3.91 -0.53 -3.01
CA THR A 7 4.90 0.52 -3.30
C THR A 7 5.87 0.11 -4.41
N LEU A 8 6.50 1.12 -5.03
CA LEU A 8 7.62 0.93 -5.97
C LEU A 8 8.97 0.78 -5.25
N PHE A 9 9.06 1.22 -3.98
CA PHE A 9 10.31 1.38 -3.24
C PHE A 9 10.16 0.81 -1.83
N THR A 10 10.18 -0.50 -1.71
CA THR A 10 10.04 -1.19 -0.41
C THR A 10 11.16 -0.81 0.57
N GLU A 11 12.35 -0.52 0.08
CA GLU A 11 13.53 -0.17 0.88
C GLU A 11 13.33 1.14 1.68
N MET A 12 12.49 2.05 1.20
CA MET A 12 12.20 3.32 1.90
C MET A 12 11.50 3.11 3.25
N PHE A 13 10.86 1.97 3.45
CA PHE A 13 10.10 1.66 4.65
C PHE A 13 10.92 0.92 5.73
N GLU A 14 12.05 0.32 5.38
CA GLU A 14 12.83 -0.51 6.30
C GLU A 14 13.30 0.25 7.54
N GLY A 15 13.86 1.44 7.35
CA GLY A 15 14.37 2.25 8.46
C GLY A 15 13.27 2.69 9.43
N PRO A 16 12.24 3.41 8.96
CA PRO A 16 11.15 3.89 9.79
C PRO A 16 10.41 2.79 10.56
N PHE A 17 10.20 1.62 9.94
CA PHE A 17 9.45 0.54 10.58
C PHE A 17 10.28 -0.29 11.58
N ARG A 18 11.59 -0.16 11.58
CA ARG A 18 12.47 -0.84 12.56
C ARG A 18 12.71 -0.03 13.84
N THR A 19 12.29 1.23 13.88
CA THR A 19 12.66 2.17 14.94
C THR A 19 11.48 2.65 15.76
N SER A 20 11.78 3.18 16.96
CA SER A 20 10.86 3.88 17.84
C SER A 20 9.57 3.11 18.17
N ILE A 21 8.44 3.79 18.23
CA ILE A 21 7.13 3.25 18.63
C ILE A 21 6.63 2.21 17.62
N VAL A 22 6.79 2.48 16.32
CA VAL A 22 6.36 1.56 15.25
C VAL A 22 7.15 0.25 15.34
N GLY A 23 8.47 0.31 15.44
CA GLY A 23 9.30 -0.88 15.58
C GLY A 23 8.97 -1.70 16.83
N ARG A 24 8.58 -1.07 17.94
CA ARG A 24 8.11 -1.77 19.15
C ARG A 24 6.77 -2.45 18.93
N ALA A 25 5.81 -1.80 18.25
CA ALA A 25 4.51 -2.38 17.93
C ALA A 25 4.64 -3.62 17.04
N ILE A 26 5.54 -3.57 16.05
CA ILE A 26 5.83 -4.73 15.18
C ILE A 26 6.46 -5.87 16.00
N LYS A 27 7.47 -5.59 16.81
CA LYS A 27 8.16 -6.61 17.63
C LYS A 27 7.23 -7.27 18.66
N SER A 28 6.21 -6.54 19.15
CA SER A 28 5.22 -7.07 20.09
C SER A 28 4.04 -7.77 19.42
N GLY A 29 4.01 -7.85 18.08
CA GLY A 29 2.91 -8.47 17.34
C GLY A 29 1.60 -7.66 17.31
N LEU A 30 1.62 -6.41 17.78
CA LEU A 30 0.46 -5.52 17.71
C LEU A 30 0.22 -4.97 16.31
N LEU A 31 1.29 -4.87 15.51
CA LEU A 31 1.27 -4.39 14.14
C LEU A 31 2.06 -5.34 13.26
N GLU A 32 1.47 -5.73 12.14
CA GLU A 32 2.11 -6.46 11.06
C GLU A 32 2.16 -5.55 9.83
N ILE A 33 3.34 -5.41 9.24
CA ILE A 33 3.53 -4.65 8.00
C ILE A 33 3.98 -5.61 6.91
N ASP A 34 3.25 -5.59 5.81
CA ASP A 34 3.58 -6.33 4.59
C ASP A 34 3.90 -5.33 3.47
N LEU A 35 5.10 -5.43 2.91
CA LEU A 35 5.55 -4.54 1.83
C LEU A 35 5.42 -5.28 0.50
N VAL A 36 4.52 -4.80 -0.35
CA VAL A 36 4.20 -5.41 -1.64
C VAL A 36 4.84 -4.60 -2.76
N GLN A 37 5.76 -5.24 -3.48
CA GLN A 37 6.46 -4.61 -4.61
C GLN A 37 5.54 -4.57 -5.84
N LEU A 38 5.09 -3.36 -6.23
CA LEU A 38 4.15 -3.20 -7.35
C LEU A 38 4.69 -3.76 -8.68
N ARG A 39 6.00 -3.72 -8.90
CA ARG A 39 6.61 -4.23 -10.14
C ARG A 39 6.47 -5.75 -10.33
N GLU A 40 6.15 -6.50 -9.30
CA GLU A 40 5.91 -7.94 -9.39
C GLU A 40 4.60 -8.27 -10.11
N PHE A 41 3.69 -7.32 -10.20
CA PHE A 41 2.40 -7.43 -10.89
C PHE A 41 2.44 -6.90 -12.33
N ALA A 42 3.58 -6.44 -12.82
CA ALA A 42 3.74 -6.05 -14.21
C ALA A 42 3.86 -7.29 -15.10
N THR A 43 3.18 -7.29 -16.25
CA THR A 43 3.11 -8.43 -17.16
C THR A 43 4.22 -8.45 -18.21
N ASP A 44 4.93 -7.34 -18.40
CA ASP A 44 6.01 -7.23 -19.39
C ASP A 44 7.38 -7.53 -18.78
N GLU A 45 8.33 -7.94 -19.62
CA GLU A 45 9.70 -8.29 -19.20
C GLU A 45 10.44 -7.16 -18.49
N ARG A 46 10.11 -5.90 -18.80
CA ARG A 46 10.72 -4.72 -18.19
C ARG A 46 10.11 -4.35 -16.86
N ARG A 47 9.04 -5.03 -16.46
CA ARG A 47 8.26 -4.75 -15.25
C ARG A 47 7.79 -3.29 -15.19
N THR A 48 7.22 -2.81 -16.31
CA THR A 48 6.75 -1.43 -16.48
C THR A 48 5.40 -1.25 -15.78
N VAL A 49 5.34 -0.34 -14.83
CA VAL A 49 4.14 -0.05 -14.01
C VAL A 49 3.61 1.36 -14.18
N ASP A 50 4.24 2.15 -15.03
CA ASP A 50 3.89 3.54 -15.32
C ASP A 50 4.00 3.82 -16.83
N GLU A 51 3.31 4.86 -17.28
CA GLU A 51 3.31 5.29 -18.66
C GLU A 51 3.13 6.81 -18.80
N ALA A 52 3.37 7.34 -19.98
CA ALA A 52 3.16 8.75 -20.26
C ALA A 52 1.66 9.11 -20.10
N PRO A 53 1.34 10.30 -19.58
CA PRO A 53 -0.05 10.75 -19.45
C PRO A 53 -0.78 10.80 -20.79
N PHE A 54 -2.04 10.39 -20.81
CA PHE A 54 -2.91 10.57 -21.96
C PHE A 54 -3.01 12.07 -22.32
N GLY A 55 -2.79 12.40 -23.60
CA GLY A 55 -2.76 13.78 -24.06
C GLY A 55 -1.40 14.46 -23.94
N GLY A 56 -0.38 13.78 -23.46
CA GLY A 56 0.98 14.30 -23.28
C GLY A 56 1.14 15.16 -22.02
N GLY A 57 2.35 15.64 -21.80
CA GLY A 57 2.70 16.44 -20.63
C GLY A 57 3.87 15.83 -19.85
N PRO A 58 4.42 16.57 -18.88
CA PRO A 58 5.49 16.06 -18.02
C PRO A 58 4.97 15.06 -17.01
N GLY A 59 5.84 14.13 -16.59
CA GLY A 59 5.54 13.13 -15.57
C GLY A 59 5.10 11.78 -16.12
N MET A 60 4.81 10.86 -15.21
CA MET A 60 4.37 9.50 -15.48
C MET A 60 3.13 9.19 -14.64
N VAL A 61 2.27 8.31 -15.14
CA VAL A 61 1.06 7.85 -14.48
C VAL A 61 1.17 6.35 -14.25
N LEU A 62 0.88 5.89 -13.05
CA LEU A 62 0.82 4.46 -12.76
C LEU A 62 -0.26 3.79 -13.58
N LYS A 63 0.07 2.63 -14.13
CA LYS A 63 -0.89 1.77 -14.82
C LYS A 63 -1.87 1.19 -13.82
N PRO A 64 -3.18 1.18 -14.15
CA PRO A 64 -4.18 0.63 -13.23
C PRO A 64 -4.08 -0.90 -13.09
N GLU A 65 -3.69 -1.62 -14.15
CA GLU A 65 -3.69 -3.08 -14.15
C GLU A 65 -2.78 -3.67 -13.06
N PRO A 66 -1.47 -3.34 -12.96
CA PRO A 66 -0.62 -3.86 -11.91
C PRO A 66 -1.11 -3.48 -10.50
N LEU A 67 -1.72 -2.28 -10.37
CA LEU A 67 -2.23 -1.83 -9.08
C LEU A 67 -3.47 -2.62 -8.65
N VAL A 68 -4.40 -2.87 -9.58
CA VAL A 68 -5.60 -3.68 -9.32
C VAL A 68 -5.20 -5.12 -8.98
N ASP A 69 -4.30 -5.73 -9.77
CA ASP A 69 -3.82 -7.09 -9.52
C ASP A 69 -3.15 -7.22 -8.15
N ALA A 70 -2.35 -6.22 -7.74
CA ALA A 70 -1.74 -6.17 -6.40
C ALA A 70 -2.80 -6.09 -5.29
N VAL A 71 -3.81 -5.24 -5.44
CA VAL A 71 -4.91 -5.12 -4.48
C VAL A 71 -5.71 -6.42 -4.42
N ASP A 72 -6.05 -7.01 -5.55
CA ASP A 72 -6.83 -8.24 -5.63
C ASP A 72 -6.09 -9.43 -5.00
N SER A 73 -4.77 -9.52 -5.18
CA SER A 73 -3.96 -10.56 -4.54
C SER A 73 -4.02 -10.49 -3.02
N ILE A 74 -4.00 -9.28 -2.45
CA ILE A 74 -4.07 -9.08 -1.00
C ILE A 74 -5.50 -9.31 -0.47
N THR A 75 -6.50 -8.78 -1.18
CA THR A 75 -7.90 -8.85 -0.73
C THR A 75 -8.52 -10.23 -0.94
N GLY A 76 -8.04 -10.99 -1.93
CA GLY A 76 -8.47 -12.37 -2.22
C GLY A 76 -7.99 -13.37 -1.17
N ASP A 77 -6.80 -13.13 -0.60
CA ASP A 77 -6.17 -14.00 0.40
C ASP A 77 -6.54 -13.63 1.85
N SER A 78 -7.50 -12.71 2.04
CA SER A 78 -7.89 -12.26 3.37
C SER A 78 -8.36 -13.42 4.26
N THR A 79 -7.55 -13.77 5.25
CA THR A 79 -7.80 -14.88 6.19
C THR A 79 -8.88 -14.55 7.23
N SER A 80 -9.22 -13.26 7.37
CA SER A 80 -10.20 -12.78 8.36
C SER A 80 -11.66 -12.94 7.91
N GLY A 81 -11.90 -13.30 6.65
CA GLY A 81 -13.24 -13.34 6.07
C GLY A 81 -13.91 -11.96 5.89
N ARG A 82 -13.18 -10.88 6.21
CA ARG A 82 -13.57 -9.48 5.97
C ARG A 82 -12.65 -8.86 4.94
N LYS A 83 -13.21 -8.07 4.04
CA LYS A 83 -12.40 -7.36 3.04
C LYS A 83 -11.55 -6.29 3.74
N PRO A 84 -10.24 -6.23 3.46
CA PRO A 84 -9.38 -5.14 3.93
C PRO A 84 -9.92 -3.77 3.51
N HIS A 85 -9.61 -2.75 4.30
CA HIS A 85 -9.94 -1.38 3.95
C HIS A 85 -8.85 -0.80 3.06
N VAL A 86 -9.19 -0.55 1.79
CA VAL A 86 -8.24 -0.05 0.78
C VAL A 86 -8.16 1.47 0.85
N ILE A 87 -6.94 2.01 0.87
CA ILE A 87 -6.65 3.45 0.93
C ILE A 87 -5.75 3.82 -0.24
N LEU A 88 -6.26 4.64 -1.15
CA LEU A 88 -5.44 5.23 -2.21
C LEU A 88 -4.85 6.55 -1.74
N MET A 89 -3.52 6.60 -1.62
CA MET A 89 -2.79 7.83 -1.32
C MET A 89 -2.76 8.73 -2.56
N SER A 90 -3.41 9.89 -2.49
CA SER A 90 -3.57 10.80 -3.63
C SER A 90 -3.47 12.26 -3.21
N ALA A 91 -2.88 13.10 -4.05
CA ALA A 91 -2.87 14.56 -3.85
C ALA A 91 -4.28 15.18 -3.91
N GLN A 92 -5.24 14.52 -4.53
CA GLN A 92 -6.65 14.93 -4.60
C GLN A 92 -7.48 14.35 -3.44
N GLY A 93 -6.88 13.54 -2.58
CA GLY A 93 -7.53 12.92 -1.44
C GLY A 93 -7.82 13.89 -0.29
N LEU A 94 -8.55 13.40 0.70
CA LEU A 94 -8.77 14.14 1.94
C LEU A 94 -7.50 14.13 2.78
N PRO A 95 -7.13 15.26 3.43
CA PRO A 95 -6.01 15.28 4.36
C PRO A 95 -6.17 14.25 5.49
N LEU A 96 -5.12 13.50 5.79
CA LEU A 96 -5.12 12.59 6.94
C LEU A 96 -5.14 13.40 8.23
N THR A 97 -6.23 13.29 8.98
CA THR A 97 -6.40 13.92 10.28
C THR A 97 -6.30 12.90 11.41
N HIS A 98 -6.12 13.37 12.64
CA HIS A 98 -6.16 12.50 13.83
C HIS A 98 -7.46 11.69 13.91
N ARG A 99 -8.60 12.28 13.56
CA ARG A 99 -9.90 11.59 13.51
C ARG A 99 -9.88 10.43 12.49
N HIS A 100 -9.33 10.66 11.30
CA HIS A 100 -9.19 9.60 10.29
C HIS A 100 -8.27 8.49 10.80
N ALA A 101 -7.13 8.83 11.40
CA ALA A 101 -6.23 7.85 11.98
C ALA A 101 -6.90 6.99 13.08
N GLN A 102 -7.72 7.60 13.95
CA GLN A 102 -8.51 6.88 14.95
C GLN A 102 -9.54 5.94 14.31
N GLN A 103 -10.19 6.34 13.23
CA GLN A 103 -11.14 5.48 12.52
C GLN A 103 -10.44 4.30 11.85
N LEU A 104 -9.28 4.54 11.23
CA LEU A 104 -8.48 3.50 10.58
C LEU A 104 -7.89 2.52 11.60
N SER A 105 -7.52 2.97 12.80
CA SER A 105 -7.00 2.11 13.86
C SER A 105 -8.00 1.07 14.39
N GLN A 106 -9.29 1.22 14.07
CA GLN A 106 -10.33 0.24 14.41
C GLN A 106 -10.48 -0.87 13.35
N LYS A 107 -9.71 -0.81 12.28
CA LYS A 107 -9.73 -1.82 11.23
C LYS A 107 -8.72 -2.93 11.55
N ASP A 108 -9.08 -4.16 11.20
CA ASP A 108 -8.18 -5.29 11.36
C ASP A 108 -7.08 -5.29 10.30
N GLU A 109 -7.46 -4.94 9.06
CA GLU A 109 -6.58 -4.94 7.88
C GLU A 109 -6.73 -3.67 7.03
N LEU A 110 -5.61 -3.09 6.63
CA LEU A 110 -5.51 -1.96 5.69
C LEU A 110 -4.64 -2.34 4.48
N VAL A 111 -4.97 -1.79 3.32
CA VAL A 111 -4.15 -1.87 2.09
C VAL A 111 -3.97 -0.47 1.52
#